data_1041e94f2108cf478540fe694cec0e98
#
_entry.id   1041e94f2108cf478540fe694cec0e98
#
_cell.length_a   1.000
_cell.length_b   1.000
_cell.length_c   1.000
_cell.angle_alpha   90.00
_cell.angle_beta   90.00
_cell.angle_gamma   90.00
#
_symmetry.space_group_name_H-M   'P 1'
#
loop_
_entity.id
_entity.type
_entity.pdbx_description
1 polymer ?
#
loop_
_entity_poly.entity_id
_entity_poly.type
_entity_poly.pdbx_seq_one_letter_code
_entity_poly.pdbx_strand_id
1 'polypeptide(L)'
;MEFFQAEFNFNKASIEDCTDPGCESLALPGAHFCWRVASPLVSVQRQSDWTVFLWGSARHKTEEFASYDVAHEIALILAEGGSLGLCLGNLEGGFGVIAWNENESKLLFATDPIGMTKLYLGEDHGKIVISSHAHLVARRLGNLTVSGDGLSLLFSLKGIPAPYTIFEAVSVLKPSQLVCITRDGKKIEEYWSILDSVKPFQGSLEDAQDQLRILLEQSILRINAGSQAPLGLALSSGIDSAIIAALLVQAGIPAQGLTVGYSPTTRYDETQAASENARLIGLPIEVVRVSDEEIAGIIDFATQCLPEPLGDATVLPQLLMTLAGKGKVSSIIDGTGADNIFGGMQKFSAERYARNYLRIPKFLRVGAVRPILNLFPSSRKSALTDQVRKFQKFTYGVELPEDDQKVYWSRFMSREVVDRMINPALSPNGHLADKILLEIRDEVPSSFDDFFTSTYASIRGTMPTHATQKLAALQYASGMLYHTPFMTPGLIEFALSLPMSFKLSSSENKIVLRQAASRILPAECTNLKKATFSPPISRWLIGVLKTEFMDLLKGNAFFNTEVVEKMISEQVSGWADSQWELWLIYIFLKWIKEVSG
;
A
#
# COMPACT_ATOMS: atom_id res chain seq x y z
N MET A 1 7.39 11.45 14.46
CA MET A 1 6.22 10.91 13.75
C MET A 1 5.30 12.04 13.37
N GLU A 2 4.86 12.08 12.12
CA GLU A 2 3.85 13.03 11.67
C GLU A 2 2.47 12.38 11.73
N PHE A 3 1.47 13.11 12.19
CA PHE A 3 0.11 12.60 12.32
C PHE A 3 -0.91 13.75 12.33
N PHE A 4 -2.17 13.42 12.13
CA PHE A 4 -3.28 14.27 12.54
C PHE A 4 -4.30 13.47 13.36
N GLN A 5 -5.07 14.20 14.16
CA GLN A 5 -6.22 13.74 14.90
C GLN A 5 -7.29 14.83 14.91
N ALA A 6 -8.55 14.44 14.70
CA ALA A 6 -9.69 15.34 14.80
C ALA A 6 -10.76 14.69 15.67
N GLU A 7 -11.41 15.50 16.51
CA GLU A 7 -12.47 15.08 17.40
C GLU A 7 -13.71 15.94 17.18
N PHE A 8 -14.87 15.31 17.21
CA PHE A 8 -16.14 15.96 16.98
C PHE A 8 -17.13 15.57 18.07
N ASN A 9 -17.85 16.57 18.62
CA ASN A 9 -18.90 16.35 19.60
C ASN A 9 -20.14 17.14 19.17
N PHE A 10 -21.14 16.43 18.71
CA PHE A 10 -22.38 17.00 18.18
C PHE A 10 -23.23 17.70 19.24
N ASN A 11 -22.97 17.47 20.51
CA ASN A 11 -23.60 18.18 21.63
C ASN A 11 -22.89 19.50 21.98
N LYS A 12 -21.86 19.89 21.21
CA LYS A 12 -21.05 21.10 21.41
C LYS A 12 -20.42 21.21 22.81
N ALA A 13 -20.24 20.07 23.52
CA ALA A 13 -19.48 20.04 24.76
C ALA A 13 -18.01 20.34 24.47
N SER A 14 -17.32 20.88 25.46
CA SER A 14 -15.88 21.14 25.35
C SER A 14 -15.11 19.86 25.06
N ILE A 15 -14.21 19.91 24.11
CA ILE A 15 -13.27 18.82 23.80
C ILE A 15 -11.95 19.17 24.49
N GLU A 16 -11.31 18.18 25.12
CA GLU A 16 -10.01 18.38 25.75
C GLU A 16 -8.94 18.71 24.71
N ASP A 17 -8.14 19.73 24.99
CA ASP A 17 -7.06 20.15 24.11
C ASP A 17 -5.98 19.05 23.94
N CYS A 18 -5.31 19.09 22.80
CA CYS A 18 -4.14 18.26 22.55
C CYS A 18 -2.98 18.74 23.45
N THR A 19 -2.51 17.86 24.33
CA THR A 19 -1.40 18.15 25.24
C THR A 19 -0.04 17.71 24.70
N ASP A 20 0.01 17.18 23.46
CA ASP A 20 1.24 16.63 22.90
C ASP A 20 2.21 17.75 22.48
N PRO A 21 3.43 17.83 23.04
CA PRO A 21 4.37 18.91 22.74
C PRO A 21 4.75 18.96 21.25
N GLY A 22 4.69 20.16 20.66
CA GLY A 22 5.05 20.38 19.26
C GLY A 22 3.94 20.08 18.25
N CYS A 23 2.70 19.91 18.70
CA CYS A 23 1.53 19.87 17.83
C CYS A 23 0.95 21.26 17.61
N GLU A 24 0.45 21.51 16.40
CA GLU A 24 -0.48 22.59 16.11
C GLU A 24 -1.91 22.12 16.41
N SER A 25 -2.77 23.03 16.83
CA SER A 25 -4.17 22.70 17.11
C SER A 25 -5.12 23.82 16.71
N LEU A 26 -6.37 23.45 16.42
CA LEU A 26 -7.47 24.33 16.13
C LEU A 26 -8.71 23.85 16.87
N ALA A 27 -9.18 24.63 17.85
CA ALA A 27 -10.41 24.38 18.57
C ALA A 27 -11.57 25.18 17.96
N LEU A 28 -12.68 24.53 17.73
CA LEU A 28 -13.92 25.09 17.17
C LEU A 28 -15.12 24.62 18.00
N PRO A 29 -16.28 25.30 17.94
CA PRO A 29 -17.50 24.80 18.56
C PRO A 29 -17.84 23.40 18.07
N GLY A 30 -17.74 22.39 18.97
CA GLY A 30 -18.01 20.99 18.67
C GLY A 30 -16.93 20.27 17.85
N ALA A 31 -15.78 20.87 17.58
CA ALA A 31 -14.68 20.19 16.90
C ALA A 31 -13.30 20.62 17.44
N HIS A 32 -12.37 19.69 17.45
CA HIS A 32 -10.96 19.96 17.76
C HIS A 32 -10.06 19.22 16.80
N PHE A 33 -9.13 19.93 16.17
CA PHE A 33 -8.13 19.39 15.27
C PHE A 33 -6.75 19.52 15.91
N CYS A 34 -5.95 18.48 15.83
CA CYS A 34 -4.57 18.47 16.30
C CYS A 34 -3.70 17.78 15.26
N TRP A 35 -2.56 18.39 14.92
CA TRP A 35 -1.63 17.80 13.96
C TRP A 35 -0.18 18.13 14.30
N ARG A 36 0.69 17.21 13.97
CA ARG A 36 2.15 17.40 13.98
C ARG A 36 2.64 17.06 12.60
N VAL A 37 2.87 18.08 11.78
CA VAL A 37 3.27 17.90 10.39
C VAL A 37 4.09 19.06 9.90
N ALA A 38 5.14 18.74 9.14
CA ALA A 38 5.78 19.74 8.28
C ALA A 38 4.86 20.04 7.07
N SER A 39 4.62 21.33 6.76
CA SER A 39 4.10 21.69 5.44
C SER A 39 4.96 21.00 4.37
N PRO A 40 4.44 20.31 3.33
CA PRO A 40 3.15 20.57 2.69
C PRO A 40 2.06 19.51 2.92
N LEU A 41 2.15 18.67 3.94
CA LEU A 41 1.21 17.54 4.12
C LEU A 41 -0.17 17.95 4.67
N VAL A 42 -0.34 19.16 5.19
CA VAL A 42 -1.60 19.64 5.75
C VAL A 42 -1.94 21.01 5.21
N SER A 43 -3.19 21.22 4.81
CA SER A 43 -3.81 22.52 4.59
C SER A 43 -5.09 22.61 5.40
N VAL A 44 -5.27 23.74 6.13
CA VAL A 44 -6.48 24.04 6.89
C VAL A 44 -7.03 25.37 6.39
N GLN A 45 -8.29 25.35 5.93
CA GLN A 45 -8.94 26.52 5.37
C GLN A 45 -10.31 26.74 5.99
N ARG A 46 -10.67 28.00 6.17
CA ARG A 46 -11.97 28.38 6.73
C ARG A 46 -12.69 29.34 5.80
N GLN A 47 -13.96 29.02 5.48
CA GLN A 47 -14.82 29.85 4.67
C GLN A 47 -16.25 29.79 5.19
N SER A 48 -16.82 30.94 5.56
CA SER A 48 -18.10 31.03 6.25
C SER A 48 -18.12 30.13 7.50
N ASP A 49 -19.08 29.21 7.61
CA ASP A 49 -19.24 28.30 8.73
C ASP A 49 -18.47 26.98 8.53
N TRP A 50 -17.78 26.82 7.40
CA TRP A 50 -17.03 25.62 7.10
C TRP A 50 -15.55 25.75 7.45
N THR A 51 -15.02 24.72 8.09
CA THR A 51 -13.59 24.50 8.26
C THR A 51 -13.22 23.21 7.55
N VAL A 52 -12.28 23.30 6.60
CA VAL A 52 -11.78 22.18 5.82
C VAL A 52 -10.34 21.88 6.21
N PHE A 53 -10.10 20.63 6.58
CA PHE A 53 -8.80 20.05 6.84
C PHE A 53 -8.47 19.06 5.74
N LEU A 54 -7.41 19.30 4.98
CA LEU A 54 -6.91 18.42 3.93
C LEU A 54 -5.55 17.88 4.35
N TRP A 55 -5.41 16.55 4.29
CA TRP A 55 -4.20 15.81 4.58
C TRP A 55 -3.70 15.08 3.35
N GLY A 56 -2.40 15.19 3.04
CA GLY A 56 -1.76 14.54 1.90
C GLY A 56 -1.67 15.44 0.67
N SER A 57 -1.74 14.86 -0.52
CA SER A 57 -1.55 15.56 -1.80
C SER A 57 -2.73 15.35 -2.72
N ALA A 58 -3.65 16.30 -2.74
CA ALA A 58 -4.76 16.35 -3.71
C ALA A 58 -4.39 17.28 -4.88
N ARG A 59 -4.73 16.88 -6.09
CA ARG A 59 -4.52 17.65 -7.33
C ARG A 59 -5.70 17.46 -8.26
N HIS A 60 -6.01 18.49 -9.05
CA HIS A 60 -7.00 18.36 -10.11
C HIS A 60 -6.53 17.44 -11.24
N LYS A 61 -7.47 16.70 -11.82
CA LYS A 61 -7.23 15.86 -13.01
C LYS A 61 -6.91 16.67 -14.26
N THR A 62 -7.26 17.97 -14.27
CA THR A 62 -7.00 18.90 -15.37
C THR A 62 -5.92 19.89 -15.00
N GLU A 63 -5.08 20.32 -15.97
CA GLU A 63 -3.93 21.19 -15.75
C GLU A 63 -4.29 22.62 -15.37
N GLU A 64 -5.50 23.09 -15.70
CA GLU A 64 -5.97 24.47 -15.48
C GLU A 64 -5.99 24.87 -14.00
N PHE A 65 -6.00 23.91 -13.08
CA PHE A 65 -6.16 24.14 -11.64
C PHE A 65 -4.92 23.77 -10.79
N ALA A 66 -3.79 23.52 -11.42
CA ALA A 66 -2.58 23.02 -10.75
C ALA A 66 -1.97 23.94 -9.68
N SER A 67 -2.40 25.20 -9.61
CA SER A 67 -1.86 26.24 -8.69
C SER A 67 -2.78 26.61 -7.52
N TYR A 68 -3.97 26.01 -7.39
CA TYR A 68 -4.90 26.34 -6.34
C TYR A 68 -4.72 25.48 -5.09
N ASP A 69 -4.92 26.11 -3.93
CA ASP A 69 -5.07 25.36 -2.67
C ASP A 69 -6.41 24.61 -2.69
N VAL A 70 -6.35 23.30 -2.89
CA VAL A 70 -7.53 22.42 -2.98
C VAL A 70 -8.41 22.52 -1.73
N ALA A 71 -7.82 22.70 -0.53
CA ALA A 71 -8.60 22.87 0.69
C ALA A 71 -9.41 24.16 0.67
N HIS A 72 -8.85 25.26 0.13
CA HIS A 72 -9.55 26.52 -0.04
C HIS A 72 -10.71 26.39 -1.03
N GLU A 73 -10.49 25.73 -2.16
CA GLU A 73 -11.54 25.49 -3.16
C GLU A 73 -12.69 24.67 -2.58
N ILE A 74 -12.37 23.58 -1.86
CA ILE A 74 -13.39 22.77 -1.18
C ILE A 74 -14.20 23.64 -0.20
N ALA A 75 -13.53 24.51 0.57
CA ALA A 75 -14.20 25.38 1.52
C ALA A 75 -15.16 26.38 0.83
N LEU A 76 -14.75 26.94 -0.31
CA LEU A 76 -15.61 27.81 -1.13
C LEU A 76 -16.82 27.05 -1.68
N ILE A 77 -16.62 25.88 -2.29
CA ILE A 77 -17.70 25.03 -2.84
C ILE A 77 -18.73 24.70 -1.77
N LEU A 78 -18.28 24.33 -0.58
CA LEU A 78 -19.18 23.99 0.53
C LEU A 78 -19.91 25.21 1.07
N ALA A 79 -19.26 26.38 1.14
CA ALA A 79 -19.89 27.64 1.56
C ALA A 79 -20.99 28.11 0.60
N GLU A 80 -20.86 27.81 -0.69
CA GLU A 80 -21.85 28.06 -1.73
C GLU A 80 -22.96 26.97 -1.83
N GLY A 81 -22.93 25.96 -0.96
CA GLY A 81 -23.90 24.86 -0.95
C GLY A 81 -23.64 23.78 -2.00
N GLY A 82 -22.42 23.74 -2.57
CA GLY A 82 -22.00 22.72 -3.54
C GLY A 82 -21.75 21.34 -2.91
N SER A 83 -21.49 20.36 -3.78
CA SER A 83 -21.28 18.97 -3.38
C SER A 83 -19.80 18.63 -3.23
N LEU A 84 -19.39 18.16 -2.04
CA LEU A 84 -18.05 17.64 -1.82
C LEU A 84 -17.76 16.42 -2.72
N GLY A 85 -18.71 15.51 -2.91
CA GLY A 85 -18.52 14.33 -3.73
C GLY A 85 -18.20 14.66 -5.20
N LEU A 86 -18.85 15.68 -5.78
CA LEU A 86 -18.56 16.14 -7.14
C LEU A 86 -17.16 16.76 -7.25
N CYS A 87 -16.74 17.52 -6.23
CA CYS A 87 -15.39 18.09 -6.17
C CYS A 87 -14.34 16.95 -6.10
N LEU A 88 -14.50 16.01 -5.17
CA LEU A 88 -13.58 14.88 -4.98
C LEU A 88 -13.46 14.01 -6.24
N GLY A 89 -14.54 13.85 -7.01
CA GLY A 89 -14.54 13.12 -8.29
C GLY A 89 -13.58 13.71 -9.33
N ASN A 90 -13.21 14.98 -9.21
CA ASN A 90 -12.26 15.68 -10.09
C ASN A 90 -10.83 15.70 -9.56
N LEU A 91 -10.57 15.11 -8.39
CA LEU A 91 -9.24 15.08 -7.79
C LEU A 91 -8.53 13.75 -8.01
N GLU A 92 -7.20 13.81 -7.96
CA GLU A 92 -6.28 12.67 -7.93
C GLU A 92 -5.19 12.88 -6.88
N GLY A 93 -4.46 11.82 -6.55
CA GLY A 93 -3.41 11.80 -5.54
C GLY A 93 -3.84 11.08 -4.27
N GLY A 94 -2.97 11.08 -3.28
CA GLY A 94 -3.25 10.49 -1.96
C GLY A 94 -3.66 11.57 -0.98
N PHE A 95 -4.93 11.60 -0.58
CA PHE A 95 -5.46 12.62 0.32
C PHE A 95 -6.58 12.11 1.23
N GLY A 96 -6.72 12.78 2.37
CA GLY A 96 -7.89 12.71 3.22
C GLY A 96 -8.46 14.11 3.42
N VAL A 97 -9.78 14.23 3.41
CA VAL A 97 -10.50 15.49 3.64
C VAL A 97 -11.43 15.33 4.84
N ILE A 98 -11.42 16.33 5.73
CA ILE A 98 -12.40 16.47 6.81
C ILE A 98 -12.95 17.89 6.73
N ALA A 99 -14.27 18.03 6.67
CA ALA A 99 -14.95 19.34 6.65
C ALA A 99 -16.00 19.38 7.76
N TRP A 100 -15.94 20.42 8.58
CA TRP A 100 -16.84 20.67 9.69
C TRP A 100 -17.61 21.96 9.49
N ASN A 101 -18.95 21.88 9.56
CA ASN A 101 -19.84 23.04 9.63
C ASN A 101 -20.30 23.24 11.07
N GLU A 102 -19.84 24.35 11.67
CA GLU A 102 -20.12 24.61 13.10
C GLU A 102 -21.57 24.99 13.40
N ASN A 103 -22.28 25.60 12.45
CA ASN A 103 -23.68 26.00 12.62
C ASN A 103 -24.64 24.83 12.47
N GLU A 104 -24.44 24.03 11.42
CA GLU A 104 -25.26 22.85 11.14
C GLU A 104 -24.89 21.64 12.01
N SER A 105 -23.76 21.68 12.71
CA SER A 105 -23.14 20.50 13.34
C SER A 105 -23.05 19.35 12.33
N LYS A 106 -22.47 19.63 11.16
CA LYS A 106 -22.37 18.69 10.06
C LYS A 106 -20.91 18.36 9.78
N LEU A 107 -20.60 17.07 9.80
CA LEU A 107 -19.27 16.53 9.53
C LEU A 107 -19.27 15.79 8.20
N LEU A 108 -18.36 16.19 7.31
CA LEU A 108 -18.06 15.48 6.07
C LEU A 108 -16.62 14.99 6.13
N PHE A 109 -16.36 13.76 5.74
CA PHE A 109 -14.99 13.26 5.58
C PHE A 109 -14.89 12.20 4.50
N ALA A 110 -13.76 12.21 3.79
CA ALA A 110 -13.52 11.33 2.66
C ALA A 110 -12.04 10.95 2.56
N THR A 111 -11.77 9.80 1.97
CA THR A 111 -10.42 9.39 1.56
C THR A 111 -10.32 9.33 0.04
N ASP A 112 -9.08 9.40 -0.48
CA ASP A 112 -8.81 9.37 -1.92
C ASP A 112 -9.34 8.11 -2.63
N PRO A 113 -9.46 8.13 -3.98
CA PRO A 113 -10.06 7.04 -4.76
C PRO A 113 -9.38 5.68 -4.59
N ILE A 114 -8.09 5.67 -4.23
CA ILE A 114 -7.25 4.45 -4.19
C ILE A 114 -6.93 4.02 -2.75
N GLY A 115 -7.23 4.88 -1.75
CA GLY A 115 -6.92 4.63 -0.35
C GLY A 115 -5.43 4.73 -0.05
N MET A 116 -4.72 5.65 -0.70
CA MET A 116 -3.34 5.99 -0.37
C MET A 116 -3.24 6.63 1.01
N THR A 117 -4.25 7.43 1.37
CA THR A 117 -4.38 8.02 2.70
C THR A 117 -5.42 7.27 3.49
N LYS A 118 -5.10 6.91 4.73
CA LYS A 118 -6.02 6.23 5.64
C LYS A 118 -6.68 7.22 6.58
N LEU A 119 -7.99 7.07 6.77
CA LEU A 119 -8.75 7.74 7.83
C LEU A 119 -9.29 6.67 8.78
N TYR A 120 -8.69 6.59 9.96
CA TYR A 120 -9.13 5.72 11.04
C TYR A 120 -10.19 6.44 11.85
N LEU A 121 -11.24 5.73 12.20
CA LEU A 121 -12.46 6.25 12.81
C LEU A 121 -12.82 5.46 14.04
N GLY A 122 -13.16 6.17 15.12
CA GLY A 122 -13.79 5.59 16.30
C GLY A 122 -14.94 6.44 16.79
N GLU A 123 -15.93 5.81 17.38
CA GLU A 123 -17.14 6.46 17.87
C GLU A 123 -17.46 5.98 19.29
N ASP A 124 -17.67 6.92 20.22
CA ASP A 124 -18.05 6.65 21.60
C ASP A 124 -18.97 7.74 22.12
N HIS A 125 -20.15 7.38 22.62
CA HIS A 125 -21.14 8.28 23.25
C HIS A 125 -21.40 9.59 22.49
N GLY A 126 -21.49 9.54 21.14
CA GLY A 126 -21.74 10.72 20.28
C GLY A 126 -20.50 11.57 20.03
N LYS A 127 -19.34 11.12 20.49
CA LYS A 127 -18.02 11.65 20.14
C LYS A 127 -17.43 10.86 19.00
N ILE A 128 -16.91 11.54 17.98
CA ILE A 128 -16.24 10.94 16.83
C ILE A 128 -14.77 11.35 16.87
N VAL A 129 -13.89 10.38 16.72
CA VAL A 129 -12.45 10.57 16.60
C VAL A 129 -11.97 10.09 15.25
N ILE A 130 -11.28 10.93 14.49
CA ILE A 130 -10.68 10.58 13.19
C ILE A 130 -9.18 10.85 13.26
N SER A 131 -8.36 9.92 12.77
CA SER A 131 -6.91 10.08 12.76
C SER A 131 -6.25 9.37 11.58
N SER A 132 -5.01 9.76 11.30
CA SER A 132 -4.11 9.07 10.37
C SER A 132 -3.58 7.74 10.91
N HIS A 133 -3.72 7.46 12.21
CA HIS A 133 -3.17 6.28 12.88
C HIS A 133 -4.22 5.60 13.75
N ALA A 134 -4.36 4.28 13.63
CA ALA A 134 -5.35 3.50 14.37
C ALA A 134 -5.16 3.60 15.89
N HIS A 135 -3.91 3.53 16.37
CA HIS A 135 -3.61 3.58 17.81
C HIS A 135 -3.96 4.94 18.46
N LEU A 136 -3.89 6.05 17.72
CA LEU A 136 -4.31 7.36 18.24
C LEU A 136 -5.81 7.40 18.50
N VAL A 137 -6.61 6.82 17.59
CA VAL A 137 -8.06 6.67 17.80
C VAL A 137 -8.35 5.75 18.99
N ALA A 138 -7.73 4.57 19.04
CA ALA A 138 -7.92 3.59 20.11
C ALA A 138 -7.57 4.17 21.50
N ARG A 139 -6.45 4.89 21.61
CA ARG A 139 -6.04 5.59 22.85
C ARG A 139 -7.05 6.65 23.27
N ARG A 140 -7.56 7.43 22.33
CA ARG A 140 -8.53 8.50 22.63
C ARG A 140 -9.90 7.98 23.04
N LEU A 141 -10.25 6.76 22.62
CA LEU A 141 -11.43 6.02 23.08
C LEU A 141 -11.18 5.23 24.38
N GLY A 142 -9.93 5.14 24.85
CA GLY A 142 -9.54 4.34 26.00
C GLY A 142 -9.67 2.82 25.76
N ASN A 143 -9.68 2.37 24.50
CA ASN A 143 -9.85 0.95 24.13
C ASN A 143 -8.78 0.50 23.12
N LEU A 144 -7.74 -0.17 23.62
CA LEU A 144 -6.63 -0.75 22.86
C LEU A 144 -6.79 -2.28 22.66
N THR A 145 -8.02 -2.80 22.77
CA THR A 145 -8.28 -4.23 22.60
C THR A 145 -7.96 -4.66 21.16
N VAL A 146 -7.04 -5.62 21.03
CA VAL A 146 -6.65 -6.16 19.73
C VAL A 146 -7.76 -7.04 19.17
N SER A 147 -8.16 -6.78 17.95
CA SER A 147 -9.17 -7.54 17.21
C SER A 147 -8.59 -8.87 16.71
N GLY A 148 -9.23 -9.99 17.05
CA GLY A 148 -8.87 -11.30 16.51
C GLY A 148 -9.06 -11.38 14.99
N ASP A 149 -10.13 -10.78 14.47
CA ASP A 149 -10.37 -10.62 13.03
C ASP A 149 -9.28 -9.77 12.37
N GLY A 150 -8.94 -8.61 12.96
CA GLY A 150 -7.87 -7.74 12.48
C GLY A 150 -6.53 -8.45 12.43
N LEU A 151 -6.20 -9.22 13.48
CA LEU A 151 -4.96 -10.01 13.53
C LEU A 151 -4.98 -11.13 12.48
N SER A 152 -6.09 -11.84 12.30
CA SER A 152 -6.25 -12.87 11.27
C SER A 152 -6.08 -12.30 9.85
N LEU A 153 -6.65 -11.14 9.58
CA LEU A 153 -6.52 -10.44 8.30
C LEU A 153 -5.08 -9.99 8.04
N LEU A 154 -4.41 -9.41 9.06
CA LEU A 154 -3.01 -9.00 8.97
C LEU A 154 -2.12 -10.15 8.51
N PHE A 155 -2.25 -11.32 9.14
CA PHE A 155 -1.44 -12.50 8.81
C PHE A 155 -1.90 -13.22 7.53
N SER A 156 -3.17 -13.10 7.17
CA SER A 156 -3.67 -13.64 5.90
C SER A 156 -3.25 -12.81 4.68
N LEU A 157 -3.14 -11.47 4.80
CA LEU A 157 -3.01 -10.54 3.67
C LEU A 157 -1.80 -9.59 3.76
N LYS A 158 -0.96 -9.65 4.80
CA LYS A 158 0.14 -8.71 5.13
C LYS A 158 -0.29 -7.30 5.53
N GLY A 159 -1.56 -7.05 5.64
CA GLY A 159 -2.18 -5.79 6.02
C GLY A 159 -3.67 -6.01 6.21
N ILE A 160 -4.36 -5.04 6.77
CA ILE A 160 -5.75 -5.18 7.16
C ILE A 160 -6.64 -4.42 6.17
N PRO A 161 -7.56 -5.10 5.45
CA PRO A 161 -8.46 -4.43 4.52
C PRO A 161 -9.56 -3.65 5.27
N ALA A 162 -9.93 -2.48 4.72
CA ALA A 162 -11.05 -1.72 5.21
C ALA A 162 -12.37 -2.55 5.13
N PRO A 163 -13.27 -2.41 6.11
CA PRO A 163 -13.27 -1.44 7.21
C PRO A 163 -12.54 -1.91 8.48
N TYR A 164 -11.92 -3.09 8.47
CA TYR A 164 -11.27 -3.69 9.63
C TYR A 164 -9.98 -2.97 9.99
N THR A 165 -9.62 -3.04 11.27
CA THR A 165 -8.35 -2.57 11.80
C THR A 165 -7.80 -3.56 12.84
N ILE A 166 -6.62 -3.29 13.34
CA ILE A 166 -6.01 -4.09 14.41
C ILE A 166 -6.72 -3.93 15.76
N PHE A 167 -7.54 -2.89 15.96
CA PHE A 167 -8.28 -2.64 17.20
C PHE A 167 -9.79 -2.82 17.00
N GLU A 168 -10.48 -3.42 18.00
CA GLU A 168 -11.92 -3.66 17.94
C GLU A 168 -12.75 -2.38 17.85
N ALA A 169 -12.34 -1.32 18.55
CA ALA A 169 -13.07 -0.06 18.64
C ALA A 169 -12.78 0.90 17.46
N VAL A 170 -11.94 0.49 16.50
CA VAL A 170 -11.50 1.36 15.40
C VAL A 170 -11.85 0.73 14.07
N SER A 171 -12.40 1.54 13.18
CA SER A 171 -12.59 1.20 11.76
C SER A 171 -11.75 2.10 10.85
N VAL A 172 -11.58 1.72 9.59
CA VAL A 172 -10.91 2.53 8.59
C VAL A 172 -11.83 2.74 7.38
N LEU A 173 -11.82 3.95 6.84
CA LEU A 173 -12.65 4.30 5.68
C LEU A 173 -12.17 3.54 4.43
N LYS A 174 -13.13 3.00 3.64
CA LYS A 174 -12.80 2.38 2.35
C LYS A 174 -12.37 3.45 1.34
N PRO A 175 -11.54 3.10 0.34
CA PRO A 175 -11.20 4.00 -0.78
C PRO A 175 -12.45 4.58 -1.43
N SER A 176 -12.37 5.83 -1.91
CA SER A 176 -13.46 6.59 -2.55
C SER A 176 -14.75 6.79 -1.73
N GLN A 177 -14.75 6.49 -0.43
CA GLN A 177 -15.90 6.78 0.41
C GLN A 177 -15.93 8.22 0.90
N LEU A 178 -17.13 8.81 0.84
CA LEU A 178 -17.50 10.06 1.51
C LEU A 178 -18.56 9.76 2.58
N VAL A 179 -18.31 10.22 3.78
CA VAL A 179 -19.21 10.08 4.91
C VAL A 179 -19.74 11.46 5.31
N CYS A 180 -21.05 11.55 5.46
CA CYS A 180 -21.74 12.70 6.02
C CYS A 180 -22.41 12.30 7.34
N ILE A 181 -22.09 13.01 8.42
CA ILE A 181 -22.70 12.82 9.73
C ILE A 181 -23.36 14.12 10.16
N THR A 182 -24.61 14.02 10.58
CA THR A 182 -25.42 15.11 11.14
C THR A 182 -26.08 14.61 12.43
N ARG A 183 -26.84 15.47 13.11
CA ARG A 183 -27.65 15.05 14.25
C ARG A 183 -28.72 14.03 13.88
N ASP A 184 -29.16 14.02 12.62
CA ASP A 184 -30.23 13.14 12.12
C ASP A 184 -29.74 11.76 11.69
N GLY A 185 -28.40 11.58 11.54
CA GLY A 185 -27.81 10.30 11.20
C GLY A 185 -26.55 10.37 10.35
N LYS A 186 -26.15 9.19 9.86
CA LYS A 186 -24.94 8.96 9.06
C LYS A 186 -25.30 8.48 7.67
N LYS A 187 -24.75 9.13 6.64
CA LYS A 187 -24.84 8.70 5.23
C LYS A 187 -23.44 8.40 4.72
N ILE A 188 -23.31 7.30 3.96
CA ILE A 188 -22.07 6.92 3.29
C ILE A 188 -22.36 6.82 1.81
N GLU A 189 -21.50 7.39 0.97
CA GLU A 189 -21.56 7.29 -0.48
C GLU A 189 -20.17 7.03 -1.07
N GLU A 190 -20.13 6.36 -2.20
CA GLU A 190 -18.92 6.19 -3.02
C GLU A 190 -18.95 7.25 -4.11
N TYR A 191 -17.95 8.15 -4.12
CA TYR A 191 -17.92 9.27 -5.06
C TYR A 191 -17.16 8.94 -6.36
N TRP A 192 -16.47 7.82 -6.41
CA TRP A 192 -15.81 7.28 -7.60
C TRP A 192 -15.82 5.75 -7.57
N SER A 193 -16.19 5.13 -8.69
CA SER A 193 -16.28 3.68 -8.85
C SER A 193 -15.52 3.26 -10.11
N ILE A 194 -14.65 2.27 -9.99
CA ILE A 194 -13.94 1.67 -11.13
C ILE A 194 -14.94 1.05 -12.11
N LEU A 195 -15.94 0.31 -11.59
CA LEU A 195 -16.89 -0.45 -12.41
C LEU A 195 -17.77 0.46 -13.29
N ASP A 196 -18.11 1.66 -12.77
CA ASP A 196 -18.92 2.63 -13.50
C ASP A 196 -18.09 3.44 -14.51
N SER A 197 -16.78 3.58 -14.26
CA SER A 197 -15.90 4.43 -15.06
C SER A 197 -15.26 3.70 -16.24
N VAL A 198 -15.00 2.37 -16.10
CA VAL A 198 -14.26 1.60 -17.12
C VAL A 198 -15.13 1.28 -18.33
N LYS A 199 -14.65 1.66 -19.52
CA LYS A 199 -15.25 1.30 -20.81
C LYS A 199 -14.22 0.54 -21.66
N PRO A 200 -14.61 -0.55 -22.37
CA PRO A 200 -13.69 -1.31 -23.19
C PRO A 200 -12.93 -0.43 -24.19
N PHE A 201 -11.61 -0.56 -24.23
CA PHE A 201 -10.75 0.16 -25.16
C PHE A 201 -10.99 -0.30 -26.61
N GLN A 202 -11.15 0.65 -27.54
CA GLN A 202 -11.51 0.36 -28.94
C GLN A 202 -10.33 0.53 -29.92
N GLY A 203 -9.16 0.93 -29.43
CA GLY A 203 -7.97 1.17 -30.25
C GLY A 203 -7.10 -0.07 -30.46
N SER A 204 -6.09 0.10 -31.29
CA SER A 204 -5.01 -0.86 -31.50
C SER A 204 -4.06 -0.91 -30.29
N LEU A 205 -3.15 -1.88 -30.27
CA LEU A 205 -2.09 -1.91 -29.26
C LEU A 205 -1.17 -0.68 -29.35
N GLU A 206 -0.98 -0.14 -30.56
CA GLU A 206 -0.19 1.08 -30.78
C GLU A 206 -0.89 2.32 -30.19
N ASP A 207 -2.20 2.47 -30.42
CA ASP A 207 -2.99 3.53 -29.79
C ASP A 207 -2.96 3.43 -28.26
N ALA A 208 -2.97 2.20 -27.72
CA ALA A 208 -2.86 1.97 -26.27
C ALA A 208 -1.49 2.37 -25.71
N GLN A 209 -0.40 2.18 -26.46
CA GLN A 209 0.94 2.63 -26.05
C GLN A 209 1.03 4.16 -26.02
N ASP A 210 0.49 4.82 -27.03
CA ASP A 210 0.48 6.28 -27.11
C ASP A 210 -0.38 6.89 -25.99
N GLN A 211 -1.56 6.32 -25.75
CA GLN A 211 -2.43 6.76 -24.65
C GLN A 211 -1.79 6.57 -23.29
N LEU A 212 -1.13 5.43 -23.07
CA LEU A 212 -0.38 5.17 -21.83
C LEU A 212 0.71 6.23 -21.60
N ARG A 213 1.48 6.55 -22.64
CA ARG A 213 2.53 7.56 -22.55
C ARG A 213 1.94 8.93 -22.20
N ILE A 214 0.86 9.35 -22.88
CA ILE A 214 0.19 10.62 -22.61
C ILE A 214 -0.30 10.70 -21.16
N LEU A 215 -0.96 9.66 -20.65
CA LEU A 215 -1.47 9.64 -19.28
C LEU A 215 -0.35 9.71 -18.23
N LEU A 216 0.77 9.02 -18.47
CA LEU A 216 1.95 9.09 -17.59
C LEU A 216 2.60 10.48 -17.62
N GLU A 217 2.80 11.05 -18.81
CA GLU A 217 3.34 12.41 -18.98
C GLU A 217 2.48 13.43 -18.24
N GLN A 218 1.17 13.41 -18.44
CA GLN A 218 0.24 14.31 -17.77
C GLN A 218 0.29 14.16 -16.24
N SER A 219 0.34 12.92 -15.74
CA SER A 219 0.47 12.68 -14.29
C SER A 219 1.77 13.26 -13.75
N ILE A 220 2.90 13.07 -14.44
CA ILE A 220 4.21 13.59 -14.05
C ILE A 220 4.23 15.14 -14.09
N LEU A 221 3.65 15.75 -15.10
CA LEU A 221 3.53 17.22 -15.20
C LEU A 221 2.71 17.80 -14.05
N ARG A 222 1.57 17.17 -13.70
CA ARG A 222 0.76 17.60 -12.55
C ARG A 222 1.49 17.42 -11.20
N ILE A 223 2.30 16.36 -11.06
CA ILE A 223 3.13 16.17 -9.86
C ILE A 223 4.20 17.26 -9.76
N ASN A 224 4.79 17.67 -10.87
CA ASN A 224 5.82 18.71 -10.89
C ASN A 224 5.26 20.13 -10.74
N ALA A 225 3.97 20.33 -10.95
CA ALA A 225 3.37 21.65 -10.89
C ALA A 225 3.58 22.30 -9.50
N GLY A 226 4.17 23.49 -9.48
CA GLY A 226 4.50 24.23 -8.25
C GLY A 226 5.74 23.73 -7.50
N SER A 227 6.45 22.71 -7.98
CA SER A 227 7.69 22.23 -7.36
C SER A 227 8.82 23.26 -7.53
N GLN A 228 9.51 23.58 -6.42
CA GLN A 228 10.64 24.53 -6.38
C GLN A 228 12.00 23.81 -6.33
N ALA A 229 12.00 22.49 -6.18
CA ALA A 229 13.22 21.67 -6.09
C ALA A 229 13.06 20.42 -6.97
N PRO A 230 14.16 19.73 -7.31
CA PRO A 230 14.11 18.51 -8.09
C PRO A 230 13.15 17.47 -7.49
N LEU A 231 12.51 16.66 -8.34
CA LEU A 231 11.74 15.49 -7.89
C LEU A 231 12.68 14.32 -7.59
N GLY A 232 12.43 13.59 -6.51
CA GLY A 232 13.08 12.31 -6.24
C GLY A 232 12.36 11.19 -6.99
N LEU A 233 13.08 10.27 -7.61
CA LEU A 233 12.52 9.05 -8.19
C LEU A 233 13.09 7.83 -7.48
N ALA A 234 12.23 7.03 -6.84
CA ALA A 234 12.62 5.72 -6.33
C ALA A 234 12.94 4.80 -7.53
N LEU A 235 14.22 4.73 -7.90
CA LEU A 235 14.68 4.05 -9.11
C LEU A 235 15.17 2.64 -8.80
N SER A 236 14.57 1.66 -9.49
CA SER A 236 14.95 0.24 -9.45
C SER A 236 15.50 -0.22 -10.81
N SER A 237 15.84 -1.50 -10.91
CA SER A 237 16.17 -2.14 -12.19
C SER A 237 14.94 -2.35 -13.09
N GLY A 238 13.73 -2.05 -12.60
CA GLY A 238 12.47 -2.36 -13.25
C GLY A 238 12.05 -1.35 -14.31
N ILE A 239 11.32 -1.82 -15.33
CA ILE A 239 10.79 -1.00 -16.43
C ILE A 239 9.84 0.10 -15.93
N ASP A 240 9.14 -0.12 -14.80
CA ASP A 240 8.16 0.79 -14.24
C ASP A 240 8.78 2.12 -13.80
N SER A 241 9.90 2.05 -13.08
CA SER A 241 10.65 3.24 -12.68
C SER A 241 11.49 3.81 -13.83
N ALA A 242 11.96 2.96 -14.75
CA ALA A 242 12.74 3.41 -15.90
C ALA A 242 11.91 4.26 -16.88
N ILE A 243 10.64 3.90 -17.15
CA ILE A 243 9.77 4.72 -18.01
C ILE A 243 9.49 6.08 -17.38
N ILE A 244 9.27 6.15 -16.06
CA ILE A 244 9.11 7.42 -15.34
C ILE A 244 10.38 8.26 -15.45
N ALA A 245 11.56 7.65 -15.27
CA ALA A 245 12.85 8.34 -15.42
C ALA A 245 13.02 8.97 -16.80
N ALA A 246 12.71 8.20 -17.86
CA ALA A 246 12.80 8.70 -19.23
C ALA A 246 11.84 9.87 -19.50
N LEU A 247 10.60 9.78 -19.01
CA LEU A 247 9.60 10.84 -19.17
C LEU A 247 10.01 12.12 -18.41
N LEU A 248 10.57 12.01 -17.21
CA LEU A 248 11.11 13.15 -16.47
C LEU A 248 12.22 13.86 -17.25
N VAL A 249 13.18 13.09 -17.79
CA VAL A 249 14.30 13.64 -18.57
C VAL A 249 13.80 14.26 -19.87
N GLN A 250 12.89 13.61 -20.62
CA GLN A 250 12.33 14.14 -21.87
C GLN A 250 11.51 15.42 -21.66
N ALA A 251 10.78 15.51 -20.54
CA ALA A 251 10.05 16.71 -20.17
C ALA A 251 10.94 17.84 -19.63
N GLY A 252 12.24 17.62 -19.48
CA GLY A 252 13.16 18.60 -18.89
C GLY A 252 12.90 18.91 -17.42
N ILE A 253 12.21 18.02 -16.70
CA ILE A 253 11.89 18.20 -15.29
C ILE A 253 13.13 17.86 -14.44
N PRO A 254 13.59 18.77 -13.59
CA PRO A 254 14.70 18.48 -12.68
C PRO A 254 14.36 17.30 -11.77
N ALA A 255 15.14 16.23 -11.84
CA ALA A 255 14.89 15.04 -11.03
C ALA A 255 16.20 14.33 -10.63
N GLN A 256 16.15 13.60 -9.51
CA GLN A 256 17.23 12.77 -9.01
C GLN A 256 16.73 11.36 -8.72
N GLY A 257 17.35 10.36 -9.32
CA GLY A 257 17.13 8.96 -8.97
C GLY A 257 17.67 8.66 -7.57
N LEU A 258 16.91 7.93 -6.78
CA LEU A 258 17.30 7.42 -5.48
C LEU A 258 17.17 5.90 -5.51
N THR A 259 18.22 5.19 -5.12
CA THR A 259 18.18 3.72 -5.02
C THR A 259 18.86 3.25 -3.75
N VAL A 260 18.43 2.10 -3.22
CA VAL A 260 18.96 1.55 -1.98
C VAL A 260 19.52 0.15 -2.18
N GLY A 261 20.71 -0.09 -1.62
CA GLY A 261 21.38 -1.38 -1.56
C GLY A 261 21.79 -1.74 -0.14
N TYR A 262 22.43 -2.89 0.01
CA TYR A 262 22.78 -3.44 1.31
C TYR A 262 24.29 -3.55 1.50
N SER A 263 24.75 -3.40 2.74
CA SER A 263 26.13 -3.68 3.16
C SER A 263 26.11 -4.72 4.30
N PRO A 264 26.68 -5.92 4.12
CA PRO A 264 27.25 -6.43 2.86
C PRO A 264 26.19 -6.66 1.77
N THR A 265 26.63 -6.60 0.51
CA THR A 265 25.80 -6.77 -0.68
C THR A 265 25.09 -8.12 -0.68
N THR A 266 23.85 -8.15 -1.14
CA THR A 266 23.03 -9.37 -1.28
C THR A 266 22.86 -9.76 -2.74
N ARG A 267 22.45 -11.01 -3.03
CA ARG A 267 22.12 -11.45 -4.40
C ARG A 267 20.90 -10.72 -5.00
N TYR A 268 20.15 -9.99 -4.18
CA TYR A 268 18.98 -9.21 -4.57
C TYR A 268 19.25 -7.71 -4.62
N ASP A 269 20.53 -7.29 -4.58
CA ASP A 269 20.94 -5.90 -4.70
C ASP A 269 20.75 -5.44 -6.16
N GLU A 270 19.92 -4.43 -6.36
CA GLU A 270 19.58 -3.88 -7.68
C GLU A 270 20.39 -2.62 -8.03
N THR A 271 21.23 -2.13 -7.13
CA THR A 271 21.85 -0.80 -7.28
C THR A 271 22.69 -0.66 -8.54
N GLN A 272 23.39 -1.72 -8.94
CA GLN A 272 24.19 -1.69 -10.18
C GLN A 272 23.29 -1.52 -11.42
N ALA A 273 22.19 -2.30 -11.51
CA ALA A 273 21.27 -2.23 -12.64
C ALA A 273 20.48 -0.90 -12.64
N ALA A 274 20.08 -0.40 -11.45
CA ALA A 274 19.44 0.91 -11.33
C ALA A 274 20.38 2.05 -11.75
N SER A 275 21.67 1.98 -11.37
CA SER A 275 22.67 2.96 -11.77
C SER A 275 22.95 2.93 -13.28
N GLU A 276 22.93 1.75 -13.90
CA GLU A 276 23.08 1.63 -15.35
C GLU A 276 21.85 2.18 -16.09
N ASN A 277 20.64 1.92 -15.62
CA ASN A 277 19.43 2.57 -16.15
C ASN A 277 19.55 4.09 -16.08
N ALA A 278 19.92 4.63 -14.92
CA ALA A 278 20.08 6.06 -14.73
C ALA A 278 21.11 6.67 -15.69
N ARG A 279 22.27 6.01 -15.85
CA ARG A 279 23.33 6.44 -16.77
C ARG A 279 22.85 6.47 -18.24
N LEU A 280 22.17 5.42 -18.68
CA LEU A 280 21.66 5.30 -20.05
C LEU A 280 20.57 6.32 -20.36
N ILE A 281 19.72 6.63 -19.38
CA ILE A 281 18.63 7.61 -19.50
C ILE A 281 19.13 9.06 -19.35
N GLY A 282 20.29 9.26 -18.69
CA GLY A 282 20.82 10.59 -18.39
C GLY A 282 20.24 11.20 -17.11
N LEU A 283 19.73 10.40 -16.17
CA LEU A 283 19.20 10.84 -14.88
C LEU A 283 20.29 10.78 -13.80
N PRO A 284 20.58 11.86 -13.06
CA PRO A 284 21.46 11.79 -11.88
C PRO A 284 20.90 10.79 -10.86
N ILE A 285 21.78 10.00 -10.22
CA ILE A 285 21.37 8.99 -9.23
C ILE A 285 22.21 9.04 -7.97
N GLU A 286 21.56 8.87 -6.82
CA GLU A 286 22.20 8.64 -5.52
C GLU A 286 21.93 7.20 -5.06
N VAL A 287 23.02 6.50 -4.71
CA VAL A 287 22.97 5.13 -4.21
C VAL A 287 23.17 5.15 -2.69
N VAL A 288 22.12 4.82 -1.95
CA VAL A 288 22.14 4.70 -0.50
C VAL A 288 22.45 3.25 -0.13
N ARG A 289 23.56 3.02 0.59
CA ARG A 289 23.88 1.68 1.11
C ARG A 289 23.57 1.61 2.58
N VAL A 290 22.79 0.62 2.97
CA VAL A 290 22.33 0.45 4.34
C VAL A 290 22.96 -0.78 4.98
N SER A 291 23.46 -0.62 6.19
CA SER A 291 24.02 -1.70 7.02
C SER A 291 22.92 -2.33 7.91
N ASP A 292 23.23 -3.48 8.49
CA ASP A 292 22.34 -4.14 9.44
C ASP A 292 22.17 -3.32 10.72
N GLU A 293 23.20 -2.59 11.14
CA GLU A 293 23.19 -1.69 12.30
C GLU A 293 22.29 -0.47 12.07
N GLU A 294 22.31 0.11 10.87
CA GLU A 294 21.41 1.21 10.50
C GLU A 294 19.96 0.74 10.48
N ILE A 295 19.69 -0.48 10.01
CA ILE A 295 18.35 -1.09 10.08
C ILE A 295 17.91 -1.26 11.54
N ALA A 296 18.78 -1.78 12.41
CA ALA A 296 18.47 -1.92 13.82
C ALA A 296 18.29 -0.56 14.51
N GLY A 297 19.01 0.48 14.09
CA GLY A 297 18.90 1.83 14.64
C GLY A 297 17.65 2.59 14.23
N ILE A 298 17.07 2.29 13.05
CA ILE A 298 15.88 3.01 12.54
C ILE A 298 14.56 2.31 12.87
N ILE A 299 14.58 1.04 13.29
CA ILE A 299 13.38 0.21 13.37
C ILE A 299 12.35 0.71 14.38
N ASP A 300 12.78 1.23 15.52
CA ASP A 300 11.88 1.80 16.55
C ASP A 300 11.10 2.98 15.99
N PHE A 301 11.82 3.93 15.39
CA PHE A 301 11.22 5.09 14.74
C PHE A 301 10.28 4.69 13.60
N ALA A 302 10.72 3.78 12.71
CA ALA A 302 9.90 3.32 11.60
C ALA A 302 8.62 2.63 12.09
N THR A 303 8.71 1.81 13.14
CA THR A 303 7.56 1.10 13.71
C THR A 303 6.55 2.07 14.33
N GLN A 304 7.00 3.11 15.04
CA GLN A 304 6.13 4.16 15.58
C GLN A 304 5.40 4.95 14.50
N CYS A 305 5.99 5.08 13.30
CA CYS A 305 5.38 5.78 12.17
C CYS A 305 4.38 4.93 11.38
N LEU A 306 4.22 3.64 11.69
CA LEU A 306 3.22 2.80 11.02
C LEU A 306 1.80 3.17 11.51
N PRO A 307 0.87 3.49 10.59
CA PRO A 307 -0.53 3.68 10.95
C PRO A 307 -1.16 2.46 11.62
N GLU A 308 -0.75 1.27 11.16
CA GLU A 308 -1.04 -0.08 11.67
C GLU A 308 0.15 -0.99 11.39
N PRO A 309 0.23 -2.18 12.00
CA PRO A 309 1.28 -3.15 11.67
C PRO A 309 1.29 -3.51 10.19
N LEU A 310 2.47 -3.55 9.59
CA LEU A 310 2.65 -3.81 8.16
C LEU A 310 3.76 -4.84 7.92
N GLY A 311 3.45 -5.88 7.15
CA GLY A 311 4.37 -6.98 6.84
C GLY A 311 5.41 -6.68 5.76
N ASP A 312 5.61 -5.43 5.34
CA ASP A 312 6.56 -5.06 4.28
C ASP A 312 7.90 -4.59 4.84
N ALA A 313 8.89 -5.49 4.88
CA ALA A 313 10.24 -5.18 5.34
C ALA A 313 10.97 -4.15 4.44
N THR A 314 10.47 -3.85 3.25
CA THR A 314 11.07 -2.83 2.37
C THR A 314 10.87 -1.41 2.90
N VAL A 315 9.98 -1.20 3.87
CA VAL A 315 9.79 0.10 4.54
C VAL A 315 11.10 0.63 5.09
N LEU A 316 11.91 -0.19 5.78
CA LEU A 316 13.14 0.26 6.43
C LEU A 316 14.19 0.80 5.47
N PRO A 317 14.65 0.02 4.45
CA PRO A 317 15.64 0.54 3.51
C PRO A 317 15.08 1.70 2.66
N GLN A 318 13.79 1.68 2.31
CA GLN A 318 13.18 2.80 1.59
C GLN A 318 13.06 4.05 2.45
N LEU A 319 12.82 3.93 3.75
CA LEU A 319 12.84 5.05 4.68
C LEU A 319 14.23 5.70 4.75
N LEU A 320 15.29 4.90 4.90
CA LEU A 320 16.66 5.40 4.90
C LEU A 320 17.01 6.10 3.57
N MET A 321 16.58 5.51 2.44
CA MET A 321 16.71 6.15 1.12
C MET A 321 15.97 7.49 1.05
N THR A 322 14.75 7.55 1.54
CA THR A 322 13.93 8.77 1.55
C THR A 322 14.55 9.86 2.42
N LEU A 323 15.03 9.48 3.61
CA LEU A 323 15.72 10.42 4.52
C LEU A 323 17.02 10.95 3.93
N ALA A 324 17.76 10.15 3.15
CA ALA A 324 18.93 10.61 2.42
C ALA A 324 18.59 11.63 1.32
N GLY A 325 17.39 11.54 0.71
CA GLY A 325 16.86 12.51 -0.26
C GLY A 325 16.29 13.78 0.37
N LYS A 326 15.97 13.76 1.67
CA LYS A 326 15.34 14.90 2.37
C LYS A 326 16.24 16.15 2.32
N GLY A 327 15.64 17.27 1.89
CA GLY A 327 16.35 18.53 1.68
C GLY A 327 17.06 18.65 0.33
N LYS A 328 17.17 17.55 -0.46
CA LYS A 328 17.71 17.56 -1.82
C LYS A 328 16.63 17.53 -2.89
N VAL A 329 15.50 16.86 -2.59
CA VAL A 329 14.36 16.73 -3.49
C VAL A 329 13.07 17.20 -2.79
N SER A 330 12.08 17.63 -3.57
CA SER A 330 10.80 18.19 -3.06
C SER A 330 9.83 17.10 -2.60
N SER A 331 9.77 16.00 -3.34
CA SER A 331 8.87 14.86 -3.11
C SER A 331 9.44 13.61 -3.79
N ILE A 332 8.85 12.44 -3.53
CA ILE A 332 9.28 11.17 -4.12
C ILE A 332 8.23 10.67 -5.12
N ILE A 333 8.67 10.31 -6.32
CA ILE A 333 7.85 9.54 -7.28
C ILE A 333 8.24 8.07 -7.14
N ASP A 334 7.22 7.19 -7.10
CA ASP A 334 7.39 5.74 -7.00
C ASP A 334 6.58 5.02 -8.09
N GLY A 335 7.14 3.95 -8.65
CA GLY A 335 6.53 3.14 -9.72
C GLY A 335 5.47 2.14 -9.22
N THR A 336 5.05 2.22 -7.96
CA THR A 336 4.05 1.33 -7.37
C THR A 336 2.73 1.39 -8.15
N GLY A 337 2.08 0.24 -8.30
CA GLY A 337 0.81 0.09 -9.02
C GLY A 337 0.97 -0.55 -10.41
N ALA A 338 2.06 -0.31 -11.11
CA ALA A 338 2.27 -0.83 -12.47
C ALA A 338 2.14 -2.37 -12.57
N ASP A 339 2.71 -3.11 -11.62
CA ASP A 339 2.58 -4.59 -11.56
C ASP A 339 1.13 -5.04 -11.36
N ASN A 340 0.35 -4.27 -10.61
CA ASN A 340 -1.06 -4.59 -10.32
C ASN A 340 -1.93 -4.42 -11.56
N ILE A 341 -1.82 -3.28 -12.25
CA ILE A 341 -2.76 -2.90 -13.32
C ILE A 341 -2.36 -3.43 -14.70
N PHE A 342 -1.06 -3.71 -14.94
CA PHE A 342 -0.56 -4.24 -16.24
C PHE A 342 -0.15 -5.72 -16.20
N GLY A 343 -0.54 -6.47 -15.16
CA GLY A 343 -0.33 -7.92 -15.11
C GLY A 343 1.11 -8.35 -14.79
N GLY A 344 1.89 -7.53 -14.07
CA GLY A 344 3.26 -7.85 -13.67
C GLY A 344 3.36 -8.78 -12.48
N MET A 345 2.30 -8.99 -11.71
CA MET A 345 2.31 -9.84 -10.53
C MET A 345 2.41 -11.33 -10.87
N GLN A 346 3.13 -12.09 -10.05
CA GLN A 346 3.35 -13.53 -10.25
C GLN A 346 2.05 -14.34 -10.25
N LYS A 347 0.99 -13.90 -9.57
CA LYS A 347 -0.31 -14.56 -9.55
C LYS A 347 -0.91 -14.75 -10.95
N PHE A 348 -0.80 -13.74 -11.83
CA PHE A 348 -1.31 -13.83 -13.19
C PHE A 348 -0.59 -14.88 -14.04
N SER A 349 0.71 -15.09 -13.79
CA SER A 349 1.47 -16.18 -14.41
C SER A 349 1.05 -17.54 -13.86
N ALA A 350 0.78 -17.65 -12.55
CA ALA A 350 0.34 -18.88 -11.93
C ALA A 350 -1.04 -19.33 -12.46
N GLU A 351 -2.01 -18.43 -12.55
CA GLU A 351 -3.34 -18.71 -13.11
C GLU A 351 -3.24 -19.22 -14.56
N ARG A 352 -2.35 -18.64 -15.36
CA ARG A 352 -2.10 -19.10 -16.74
C ARG A 352 -1.49 -20.50 -16.80
N TYR A 353 -0.49 -20.81 -15.98
CA TYR A 353 0.18 -22.13 -15.98
C TYR A 353 -0.72 -23.22 -15.39
N ALA A 354 -1.66 -22.86 -14.51
CA ALA A 354 -2.60 -23.80 -13.91
C ALA A 354 -3.38 -24.59 -14.96
N ARG A 355 -3.86 -23.94 -16.03
CA ARG A 355 -4.58 -24.60 -17.13
C ARG A 355 -3.76 -25.69 -17.81
N ASN A 356 -2.47 -25.49 -18.00
CA ASN A 356 -1.60 -26.51 -18.60
C ASN A 356 -1.29 -27.66 -17.63
N TYR A 357 -1.04 -27.34 -16.37
CA TYR A 357 -0.78 -28.33 -15.33
C TYR A 357 -2.00 -29.23 -15.08
N LEU A 358 -3.21 -28.72 -15.11
CA LEU A 358 -4.46 -29.46 -14.95
C LEU A 358 -4.74 -30.48 -16.06
N ARG A 359 -4.06 -30.40 -17.22
CA ARG A 359 -4.11 -31.45 -18.28
C ARG A 359 -3.42 -32.76 -17.86
N ILE A 360 -2.52 -32.70 -16.86
CA ILE A 360 -1.90 -33.91 -16.30
C ILE A 360 -2.96 -34.66 -15.47
N PRO A 361 -3.13 -35.98 -15.59
CA PRO A 361 -4.09 -36.74 -14.80
C PRO A 361 -3.93 -36.53 -13.29
N LYS A 362 -5.05 -36.35 -12.56
CA LYS A 362 -5.05 -36.02 -11.13
C LYS A 362 -4.25 -37.00 -10.28
N PHE A 363 -4.34 -38.31 -10.57
CA PHE A 363 -3.61 -39.33 -9.82
C PHE A 363 -2.09 -39.17 -9.92
N LEU A 364 -1.56 -38.69 -11.06
CA LEU A 364 -0.13 -38.39 -11.21
C LEU A 364 0.27 -37.11 -10.47
N ARG A 365 -0.57 -36.07 -10.58
CA ARG A 365 -0.29 -34.78 -9.93
C ARG A 365 -0.28 -34.91 -8.40
N VAL A 366 -1.30 -35.56 -7.84
CA VAL A 366 -1.49 -35.70 -6.38
C VAL A 366 -0.73 -36.92 -5.82
N GLY A 367 -0.68 -38.02 -6.56
CA GLY A 367 -0.07 -39.26 -6.08
C GLY A 367 1.44 -39.39 -6.32
N ALA A 368 2.01 -38.64 -7.28
CA ALA A 368 3.44 -38.68 -7.57
C ALA A 368 4.12 -37.32 -7.44
N VAL A 369 3.66 -36.30 -8.18
CA VAL A 369 4.37 -35.00 -8.26
C VAL A 369 4.44 -34.32 -6.88
N ARG A 370 3.32 -34.18 -6.15
CA ARG A 370 3.31 -33.54 -4.84
C ARG A 370 4.11 -34.26 -3.77
N PRO A 371 3.98 -35.58 -3.56
CA PRO A 371 4.80 -36.30 -2.59
C PRO A 371 6.30 -36.17 -2.88
N ILE A 372 6.73 -36.27 -4.14
CA ILE A 372 8.13 -36.10 -4.51
C ILE A 372 8.61 -34.66 -4.19
N LEU A 373 7.85 -33.66 -4.53
CA LEU A 373 8.21 -32.27 -4.23
C LEU A 373 8.34 -32.00 -2.72
N ASN A 374 7.48 -32.62 -1.90
CA ASN A 374 7.50 -32.44 -0.45
C ASN A 374 8.70 -33.10 0.26
N LEU A 375 9.49 -33.93 -0.45
CA LEU A 375 10.77 -34.45 0.06
C LEU A 375 11.90 -33.40 0.03
N PHE A 376 11.71 -32.29 -0.67
CA PHE A 376 12.71 -31.24 -0.80
C PHE A 376 12.40 -30.05 0.13
N PRO A 377 13.44 -29.37 0.64
CA PRO A 377 13.27 -28.18 1.46
C PRO A 377 12.62 -27.04 0.68
N SER A 378 11.71 -26.33 1.34
CA SER A 378 11.03 -25.15 0.82
C SER A 378 11.79 -23.89 1.23
N SER A 379 12.96 -23.62 0.63
CA SER A 379 13.84 -22.54 1.07
C SER A 379 14.34 -21.65 -0.07
N ARG A 380 14.91 -20.49 0.28
CA ARG A 380 15.56 -19.54 -0.65
C ARG A 380 17.09 -19.60 -0.59
N LYS A 381 17.68 -20.62 0.06
CA LYS A 381 19.14 -20.71 0.22
C LYS A 381 19.88 -20.87 -1.12
N SER A 382 19.26 -21.53 -2.10
CA SER A 382 19.80 -21.67 -3.44
C SER A 382 18.75 -21.39 -4.52
N ALA A 383 19.18 -21.19 -5.76
CA ALA A 383 18.27 -21.02 -6.89
C ALA A 383 17.38 -22.25 -7.11
N LEU A 384 17.92 -23.46 -6.90
CA LEU A 384 17.18 -24.70 -7.06
C LEU A 384 16.09 -24.84 -5.99
N THR A 385 16.42 -24.65 -4.71
CA THR A 385 15.44 -24.76 -3.62
C THR A 385 14.36 -23.69 -3.73
N ASP A 386 14.68 -22.47 -4.22
CA ASP A 386 13.68 -21.44 -4.47
C ASP A 386 12.72 -21.82 -5.63
N GLN A 387 13.22 -22.46 -6.68
CA GLN A 387 12.35 -22.99 -7.75
C GLN A 387 11.45 -24.11 -7.23
N VAL A 388 11.99 -25.05 -6.44
CA VAL A 388 11.19 -26.12 -5.80
C VAL A 388 10.11 -25.52 -4.92
N ARG A 389 10.42 -24.55 -4.07
CA ARG A 389 9.46 -23.83 -3.22
C ARG A 389 8.33 -23.18 -4.04
N LYS A 390 8.67 -22.49 -5.12
CA LYS A 390 7.68 -21.89 -6.02
C LYS A 390 6.78 -22.93 -6.64
N PHE A 391 7.34 -24.08 -7.04
CA PHE A 391 6.58 -25.15 -7.64
C PHE A 391 5.72 -25.90 -6.61
N GLN A 392 6.20 -26.10 -5.37
CA GLN A 392 5.40 -26.61 -4.26
C GLN A 392 4.17 -25.72 -4.02
N LYS A 393 4.37 -24.37 -3.90
CA LYS A 393 3.28 -23.41 -3.73
C LYS A 393 2.30 -23.47 -4.91
N PHE A 394 2.81 -23.56 -6.14
CA PHE A 394 1.99 -23.64 -7.34
C PHE A 394 1.14 -24.91 -7.36
N THR A 395 1.73 -26.09 -7.17
CA THR A 395 1.02 -27.37 -7.22
C THR A 395 0.00 -27.51 -6.08
N TYR A 396 0.27 -26.90 -4.92
CA TYR A 396 -0.71 -26.82 -3.83
C TYR A 396 -1.93 -26.00 -4.25
N GLY A 397 -1.72 -24.77 -4.73
CA GLY A 397 -2.80 -23.83 -5.06
C GLY A 397 -3.70 -24.35 -6.19
N VAL A 398 -3.14 -25.01 -7.20
CA VAL A 398 -3.92 -25.52 -8.34
C VAL A 398 -4.83 -26.71 -7.98
N GLU A 399 -4.55 -27.43 -6.90
CA GLU A 399 -5.38 -28.56 -6.43
C GLU A 399 -6.48 -28.17 -5.44
N LEU A 400 -6.55 -26.90 -5.04
CA LEU A 400 -7.61 -26.42 -4.15
C LEU A 400 -8.98 -26.41 -4.86
N PRO A 401 -10.09 -26.44 -4.12
CA PRO A 401 -11.42 -26.11 -4.66
C PRO A 401 -11.42 -24.77 -5.39
N GLU A 402 -12.34 -24.61 -6.35
CA GLU A 402 -12.36 -23.44 -7.26
C GLU A 402 -12.36 -22.09 -6.53
N ASP A 403 -13.21 -21.92 -5.52
CA ASP A 403 -13.27 -20.67 -4.77
C ASP A 403 -12.00 -20.41 -3.94
N ASP A 404 -11.44 -21.46 -3.34
CA ASP A 404 -10.15 -21.37 -2.65
C ASP A 404 -9.01 -21.01 -3.62
N GLN A 405 -9.02 -21.51 -4.86
CA GLN A 405 -8.04 -21.13 -5.89
C GLN A 405 -8.10 -19.65 -6.23
N LYS A 406 -9.32 -19.10 -6.38
CA LYS A 406 -9.54 -17.68 -6.75
C LYS A 406 -8.89 -16.71 -5.77
N VAL A 407 -8.77 -17.08 -4.51
CA VAL A 407 -8.21 -16.23 -3.44
C VAL A 407 -6.81 -16.64 -2.97
N TYR A 408 -6.42 -17.88 -3.17
CA TYR A 408 -5.15 -18.45 -2.69
C TYR A 408 -3.91 -17.61 -3.11
N TRP A 409 -3.87 -17.16 -4.37
CA TRP A 409 -2.76 -16.37 -4.89
C TRP A 409 -2.66 -14.95 -4.30
N SER A 410 -3.72 -14.48 -3.67
CA SER A 410 -3.77 -13.20 -2.97
C SER A 410 -3.44 -13.33 -1.48
N ARG A 411 -3.41 -14.57 -0.94
CA ARG A 411 -3.05 -14.81 0.45
C ARG A 411 -1.54 -14.78 0.68
N PHE A 412 -1.19 -14.27 1.85
CA PHE A 412 0.18 -14.32 2.35
C PHE A 412 0.45 -15.63 3.11
N MET A 413 -0.33 -15.92 4.16
CA MET A 413 -0.28 -17.18 4.90
C MET A 413 -1.52 -18.03 4.62
N SER A 414 -1.35 -19.36 4.68
CA SER A 414 -2.50 -20.25 4.59
C SER A 414 -3.36 -20.17 5.85
N ARG A 415 -4.65 -20.49 5.69
CA ARG A 415 -5.66 -20.49 6.74
C ARG A 415 -5.22 -21.30 7.95
N GLU A 416 -4.73 -22.53 7.69
CA GLU A 416 -4.31 -23.46 8.72
C GLU A 416 -3.09 -22.98 9.53
N VAL A 417 -2.21 -22.19 8.90
CA VAL A 417 -1.07 -21.57 9.60
C VAL A 417 -1.55 -20.45 10.49
N VAL A 418 -2.41 -19.57 9.99
CA VAL A 418 -2.99 -18.45 10.75
C VAL A 418 -3.73 -18.97 12.00
N ASP A 419 -4.63 -19.95 11.83
CA ASP A 419 -5.45 -20.49 12.93
C ASP A 419 -4.61 -21.21 14.01
N ARG A 420 -3.50 -21.85 13.62
CA ARG A 420 -2.60 -22.49 14.59
C ARG A 420 -1.63 -21.54 15.27
N MET A 421 -1.26 -20.46 14.59
CA MET A 421 -0.26 -19.51 15.06
C MET A 421 -0.85 -18.48 16.02
N ILE A 422 -2.04 -17.98 15.76
CA ILE A 422 -2.71 -17.01 16.63
C ILE A 422 -3.26 -17.70 17.87
N ASN A 423 -3.17 -17.04 19.01
CA ASN A 423 -3.73 -17.56 20.26
C ASN A 423 -5.26 -17.75 20.12
N PRO A 424 -5.79 -18.97 20.37
CA PRO A 424 -7.23 -19.25 20.25
C PRO A 424 -8.13 -18.35 21.11
N ALA A 425 -7.61 -17.81 22.21
CA ALA A 425 -8.35 -16.88 23.08
C ALA A 425 -8.77 -15.59 22.36
N LEU A 426 -8.11 -15.23 21.25
CA LEU A 426 -8.47 -14.09 20.39
C LEU A 426 -9.51 -14.46 19.34
N SER A 427 -9.99 -15.70 19.34
CA SER A 427 -11.00 -16.19 18.38
C SER A 427 -10.63 -15.90 16.91
N PRO A 428 -9.42 -16.33 16.44
CA PRO A 428 -8.97 -16.03 15.10
C PRO A 428 -9.92 -16.62 14.04
N ASN A 429 -10.16 -15.86 12.96
CA ASN A 429 -11.00 -16.28 11.85
C ASN A 429 -10.21 -16.32 10.54
N GLY A 430 -9.52 -17.42 10.28
CA GLY A 430 -8.72 -17.60 9.07
C GLY A 430 -9.54 -17.61 7.76
N HIS A 431 -10.87 -17.76 7.82
CA HIS A 431 -11.76 -17.69 6.66
C HIS A 431 -12.17 -16.27 6.27
N LEU A 432 -12.02 -15.29 7.16
CA LEU A 432 -12.49 -13.93 6.93
C LEU A 432 -11.79 -13.28 5.71
N ALA A 433 -10.50 -13.52 5.53
CA ALA A 433 -9.76 -13.01 4.39
C ALA A 433 -10.31 -13.53 3.05
N ASP A 434 -10.67 -14.83 2.99
CA ASP A 434 -11.24 -15.43 1.79
C ASP A 434 -12.61 -14.85 1.49
N LYS A 435 -13.45 -14.73 2.51
CA LYS A 435 -14.77 -14.13 2.39
C LYS A 435 -14.69 -12.72 1.79
N ILE A 436 -13.84 -11.85 2.35
CA ILE A 436 -13.65 -10.47 1.85
C ILE A 436 -13.16 -10.47 0.41
N LEU A 437 -12.18 -11.31 0.07
CA LEU A 437 -11.64 -11.36 -1.30
C LEU A 437 -12.67 -11.90 -2.31
N LEU A 438 -13.52 -12.85 -1.92
CA LEU A 438 -14.61 -13.35 -2.76
C LEU A 438 -15.70 -12.29 -2.92
N GLU A 439 -16.14 -11.63 -1.85
CA GLU A 439 -17.10 -10.52 -1.91
C GLU A 439 -16.65 -9.42 -2.90
N ILE A 440 -15.36 -9.01 -2.84
CA ILE A 440 -14.82 -8.03 -3.79
C ILE A 440 -14.85 -8.57 -5.24
N ARG A 441 -14.61 -9.85 -5.45
CA ARG A 441 -14.69 -10.46 -6.79
C ARG A 441 -16.11 -10.54 -7.31
N ASP A 442 -17.07 -10.79 -6.42
CA ASP A 442 -18.49 -10.90 -6.74
C ASP A 442 -19.14 -9.53 -7.06
N GLU A 443 -18.49 -8.40 -6.69
CA GLU A 443 -18.89 -7.07 -7.16
C GLU A 443 -18.75 -6.92 -8.69
N VAL A 444 -17.86 -7.70 -9.34
CA VAL A 444 -17.56 -7.56 -10.75
C VAL A 444 -18.62 -8.27 -11.60
N PRO A 445 -19.30 -7.55 -12.53
CA PRO A 445 -20.27 -8.16 -13.43
C PRO A 445 -19.64 -9.28 -14.28
N SER A 446 -20.42 -10.33 -14.57
CA SER A 446 -19.99 -11.47 -15.38
C SER A 446 -19.64 -11.15 -16.85
N SER A 447 -19.90 -9.92 -17.29
CA SER A 447 -19.47 -9.40 -18.60
C SER A 447 -17.96 -9.13 -18.70
N PHE A 448 -17.26 -9.04 -17.55
CA PHE A 448 -15.81 -8.87 -17.50
C PHE A 448 -15.10 -10.22 -17.42
N ASP A 449 -13.88 -10.28 -17.91
CA ASP A 449 -13.07 -11.51 -17.88
C ASP A 449 -12.40 -11.75 -16.50
N ASP A 450 -11.87 -12.97 -16.29
CA ASP A 450 -11.19 -13.36 -15.06
C ASP A 450 -9.98 -12.49 -14.74
N PHE A 451 -9.28 -11.99 -15.76
CA PHE A 451 -8.13 -11.12 -15.57
C PHE A 451 -8.55 -9.76 -15.01
N PHE A 452 -9.64 -9.17 -15.54
CA PHE A 452 -10.23 -7.96 -15.01
C PHE A 452 -10.62 -8.17 -13.54
N THR A 453 -11.37 -9.24 -13.25
CA THR A 453 -11.81 -9.57 -11.88
C THR A 453 -10.64 -9.73 -10.91
N SER A 454 -9.57 -10.42 -11.32
CA SER A 454 -8.36 -10.58 -10.51
C SER A 454 -7.60 -9.27 -10.29
N THR A 455 -7.60 -8.40 -11.30
CA THR A 455 -6.98 -7.06 -11.20
C THR A 455 -7.79 -6.14 -10.31
N TYR A 456 -9.12 -6.09 -10.50
CA TYR A 456 -10.05 -5.35 -9.66
C TYR A 456 -9.93 -5.76 -8.19
N ALA A 457 -9.97 -7.06 -7.91
CA ALA A 457 -9.81 -7.57 -6.55
C ALA A 457 -8.44 -7.21 -5.94
N SER A 458 -7.40 -7.09 -6.75
CA SER A 458 -6.10 -6.60 -6.28
C SER A 458 -6.15 -5.12 -5.91
N ILE A 459 -6.76 -4.28 -6.75
CA ILE A 459 -6.86 -2.83 -6.53
C ILE A 459 -7.76 -2.50 -5.33
N ARG A 460 -8.88 -3.19 -5.17
CA ARG A 460 -9.84 -2.94 -4.07
C ARG A 460 -9.46 -3.64 -2.76
N GLY A 461 -8.80 -4.80 -2.83
CA GLY A 461 -8.51 -5.64 -1.68
C GLY A 461 -7.09 -5.52 -1.16
N THR A 462 -6.09 -6.00 -1.92
CA THR A 462 -4.72 -6.16 -1.40
C THR A 462 -3.84 -4.92 -1.59
N MET A 463 -4.05 -4.11 -2.60
CA MET A 463 -3.25 -2.91 -2.84
C MET A 463 -3.44 -1.84 -1.75
N PRO A 464 -4.68 -1.52 -1.31
CA PRO A 464 -4.89 -0.57 -0.22
C PRO A 464 -4.38 -1.04 1.14
N THR A 465 -4.23 -2.34 1.35
CA THR A 465 -3.77 -2.91 2.64
C THR A 465 -2.26 -2.95 2.78
N HIS A 466 -1.54 -2.97 1.66
CA HIS A 466 -0.11 -3.26 1.64
C HIS A 466 0.69 -2.14 0.94
N ALA A 467 0.47 -1.92 -0.37
CA ALA A 467 1.29 -0.98 -1.12
C ALA A 467 1.06 0.48 -0.70
N THR A 468 -0.20 0.89 -0.55
CA THR A 468 -0.52 2.27 -0.14
C THR A 468 -0.17 2.54 1.31
N GLN A 469 -0.35 1.56 2.20
CA GLN A 469 0.00 1.69 3.62
C GLN A 469 1.52 1.86 3.81
N LYS A 470 2.34 1.18 2.99
CA LYS A 470 3.78 1.41 2.96
C LYS A 470 4.12 2.85 2.60
N LEU A 471 3.52 3.39 1.54
CA LEU A 471 3.77 4.76 1.11
C LEU A 471 3.31 5.78 2.17
N ALA A 472 2.17 5.55 2.80
CA ALA A 472 1.71 6.37 3.92
C ALA A 472 2.71 6.36 5.09
N ALA A 473 3.22 5.19 5.49
CA ALA A 473 4.22 5.08 6.54
C ALA A 473 5.51 5.85 6.19
N LEU A 474 5.98 5.76 4.94
CA LEU A 474 7.13 6.52 4.47
C LEU A 474 6.89 8.04 4.50
N GLN A 475 5.69 8.50 4.13
CA GLN A 475 5.30 9.91 4.24
C GLN A 475 5.31 10.37 5.70
N TYR A 476 4.69 9.62 6.61
CA TYR A 476 4.62 9.99 8.04
C TYR A 476 5.97 9.97 8.73
N ALA A 477 6.87 9.08 8.32
CA ALA A 477 8.22 9.00 8.87
C ALA A 477 9.14 10.10 8.34
N SER A 478 9.03 10.46 7.06
CA SER A 478 9.96 11.39 6.42
C SER A 478 9.45 12.82 6.35
N GLY A 479 8.12 13.04 6.39
CA GLY A 479 7.50 14.32 6.08
C GLY A 479 7.54 14.69 4.59
N MET A 480 7.84 13.73 3.71
CA MET A 480 7.91 13.94 2.26
C MET A 480 6.71 13.30 1.57
N LEU A 481 6.13 14.01 0.60
CA LEU A 481 5.06 13.47 -0.24
C LEU A 481 5.56 12.34 -1.13
N TYR A 482 4.74 11.29 -1.27
CA TYR A 482 4.93 10.22 -2.23
C TYR A 482 3.87 10.29 -3.32
N HIS A 483 4.29 10.19 -4.57
CA HIS A 483 3.44 10.22 -5.76
C HIS A 483 3.59 8.92 -6.55
N THR A 484 2.48 8.38 -7.01
CA THR A 484 2.43 7.13 -7.77
C THR A 484 1.67 7.35 -9.07
N PRO A 485 2.36 7.73 -10.17
CA PRO A 485 1.70 7.98 -11.45
C PRO A 485 0.80 6.84 -11.93
N PHE A 486 1.19 5.58 -11.64
CA PHE A 486 0.40 4.40 -12.01
C PHE A 486 -0.87 4.18 -11.19
N MET A 487 -1.08 4.93 -10.12
CA MET A 487 -2.24 4.77 -9.23
C MET A 487 -3.21 5.95 -9.32
N THR A 488 -3.17 6.72 -10.40
CA THR A 488 -4.21 7.73 -10.66
C THR A 488 -5.49 7.08 -11.18
N PRO A 489 -6.68 7.61 -10.86
CA PRO A 489 -7.94 7.07 -11.36
C PRO A 489 -7.94 6.87 -12.88
N GLY A 490 -7.53 7.89 -13.64
CA GLY A 490 -7.51 7.82 -15.11
C GLY A 490 -6.58 6.73 -15.66
N LEU A 491 -5.43 6.47 -15.02
CA LEU A 491 -4.54 5.40 -15.48
C LEU A 491 -5.07 4.00 -15.10
N ILE A 492 -5.73 3.87 -13.93
CA ILE A 492 -6.39 2.63 -13.52
C ILE A 492 -7.55 2.30 -14.47
N GLU A 493 -8.40 3.27 -14.75
CA GLU A 493 -9.52 3.14 -15.69
C GLU A 493 -9.02 2.72 -17.09
N PHE A 494 -7.98 3.40 -17.59
CA PHE A 494 -7.34 3.04 -18.86
C PHE A 494 -6.77 1.62 -18.83
N ALA A 495 -5.97 1.28 -17.82
CA ALA A 495 -5.36 -0.05 -17.74
C ALA A 495 -6.41 -1.17 -17.67
N LEU A 496 -7.51 -0.95 -16.94
CA LEU A 496 -8.60 -1.91 -16.85
C LEU A 496 -9.45 -1.98 -18.11
N SER A 497 -9.54 -0.92 -18.90
CA SER A 497 -10.22 -0.92 -20.19
C SER A 497 -9.53 -1.78 -21.27
N LEU A 498 -8.23 -2.01 -21.12
CA LEU A 498 -7.43 -2.76 -22.10
C LEU A 498 -7.73 -4.26 -22.06
N PRO A 499 -7.81 -4.93 -23.23
CA PRO A 499 -7.95 -6.37 -23.30
C PRO A 499 -6.73 -7.09 -22.67
N MET A 500 -6.95 -8.28 -22.13
CA MET A 500 -5.88 -9.08 -21.52
C MET A 500 -4.68 -9.28 -22.46
N SER A 501 -4.91 -9.43 -23.77
CA SER A 501 -3.86 -9.63 -24.79
C SER A 501 -2.87 -8.46 -24.89
N PHE A 502 -3.25 -7.25 -24.49
CA PHE A 502 -2.35 -6.09 -24.45
C PHE A 502 -1.50 -6.03 -23.17
N LYS A 503 -1.80 -6.88 -22.21
CA LYS A 503 -1.11 -6.94 -20.90
C LYS A 503 -0.29 -8.21 -20.74
N LEU A 504 -0.82 -9.36 -21.20
CA LEU A 504 -0.22 -10.69 -20.98
C LEU A 504 -0.25 -11.56 -22.23
N SER A 505 0.86 -12.27 -22.49
CA SER A 505 0.95 -13.35 -23.47
C SER A 505 1.49 -14.63 -22.82
N SER A 506 1.71 -15.69 -23.60
CA SER A 506 2.33 -16.93 -23.11
C SER A 506 3.76 -16.73 -22.61
N SER A 507 4.48 -15.74 -23.11
CA SER A 507 5.90 -15.50 -22.84
C SER A 507 6.19 -14.16 -22.12
N GLU A 508 5.27 -13.20 -22.18
CA GLU A 508 5.52 -11.84 -21.75
C GLU A 508 4.40 -11.30 -20.87
N ASN A 509 4.78 -10.45 -19.90
CA ASN A 509 3.86 -9.66 -19.07
C ASN A 509 4.09 -8.16 -19.31
N LYS A 510 3.12 -7.32 -18.95
CA LYS A 510 3.17 -5.86 -19.13
C LYS A 510 3.42 -5.44 -20.60
N ILE A 511 2.85 -6.15 -21.56
CA ILE A 511 3.16 -5.96 -23.00
C ILE A 511 3.05 -4.49 -23.40
N VAL A 512 1.91 -3.86 -23.17
CA VAL A 512 1.68 -2.44 -23.53
C VAL A 512 2.70 -1.52 -22.87
N LEU A 513 3.01 -1.73 -21.58
CA LEU A 513 3.98 -0.92 -20.85
C LEU A 513 5.41 -1.11 -21.40
N ARG A 514 5.81 -2.36 -21.66
CA ARG A 514 7.14 -2.65 -22.24
C ARG A 514 7.31 -2.07 -23.61
N GLN A 515 6.29 -2.18 -24.45
CA GLN A 515 6.33 -1.64 -25.81
C GLN A 515 6.28 -0.10 -25.82
N ALA A 516 5.47 0.52 -24.96
CA ALA A 516 5.52 1.98 -24.78
C ALA A 516 6.90 2.43 -24.30
N ALA A 517 7.46 1.74 -23.32
CA ALA A 517 8.80 2.03 -22.78
C ALA A 517 9.90 1.86 -23.85
N SER A 518 9.83 0.85 -24.71
CA SER A 518 10.84 0.61 -25.77
C SER A 518 10.90 1.72 -26.83
N ARG A 519 9.87 2.58 -26.91
CA ARG A 519 9.87 3.74 -27.81
C ARG A 519 10.63 4.96 -27.26
N ILE A 520 10.86 4.98 -25.94
CA ILE A 520 11.46 6.14 -25.26
C ILE A 520 12.72 5.78 -24.48
N LEU A 521 12.91 4.52 -24.15
CA LEU A 521 14.10 4.01 -23.44
C LEU A 521 15.16 3.51 -24.43
N PRO A 522 16.45 3.66 -24.11
CA PRO A 522 17.52 2.91 -24.77
C PRO A 522 17.24 1.40 -24.72
N ALA A 523 17.60 0.68 -25.80
CA ALA A 523 17.32 -0.76 -25.92
C ALA A 523 17.95 -1.58 -24.79
N GLU A 524 19.07 -1.14 -24.28
CA GLU A 524 19.79 -1.74 -23.16
C GLU A 524 18.95 -1.74 -21.87
N CYS A 525 18.21 -0.66 -21.60
CA CYS A 525 17.33 -0.56 -20.42
C CYS A 525 16.18 -1.58 -20.47
N THR A 526 15.64 -1.88 -21.65
CA THR A 526 14.53 -2.81 -21.81
C THR A 526 14.95 -4.29 -21.66
N ASN A 527 16.24 -4.58 -21.86
CA ASN A 527 16.83 -5.92 -21.79
C ASN A 527 17.38 -6.28 -20.40
N LEU A 528 17.47 -5.34 -19.47
CA LEU A 528 17.92 -5.63 -18.11
C LEU A 528 16.94 -6.58 -17.40
N LYS A 529 17.48 -7.65 -16.83
CA LYS A 529 16.68 -8.57 -16.02
C LYS A 529 16.28 -7.88 -14.72
N LYS A 530 14.97 -7.80 -14.48
CA LYS A 530 14.46 -7.32 -13.18
C LYS A 530 15.00 -8.24 -12.07
N ALA A 531 15.85 -7.71 -11.21
CA ALA A 531 16.11 -8.33 -9.92
C ALA A 531 14.89 -8.05 -9.02
N THR A 532 14.55 -8.95 -8.13
CA THR A 532 13.48 -8.71 -7.17
C THR A 532 14.09 -8.01 -5.96
N PHE A 533 13.76 -6.74 -5.72
CA PHE A 533 14.15 -6.05 -4.51
C PHE A 533 13.64 -6.82 -3.29
N SER A 534 14.53 -7.44 -2.56
CA SER A 534 14.21 -8.26 -1.40
C SER A 534 15.18 -7.99 -0.26
N PRO A 535 14.69 -7.44 0.85
CA PRO A 535 15.51 -7.22 2.04
C PRO A 535 16.07 -8.55 2.59
N PRO A 536 17.25 -8.53 3.22
CA PRO A 536 17.84 -9.71 3.84
C PRO A 536 17.22 -9.99 5.23
N ILE A 537 15.89 -10.17 5.27
CA ILE A 537 15.08 -10.30 6.48
C ILE A 537 15.62 -11.41 7.41
N SER A 538 15.94 -12.57 6.84
CA SER A 538 16.47 -13.69 7.63
C SER A 538 17.77 -13.27 8.35
N ARG A 539 18.65 -12.53 7.68
CA ARG A 539 19.90 -12.02 8.28
C ARG A 539 19.61 -11.05 9.44
N TRP A 540 18.62 -10.19 9.29
CA TRP A 540 18.22 -9.26 10.36
C TRP A 540 17.64 -9.99 11.55
N LEU A 541 16.65 -10.89 11.34
CA LEU A 541 15.92 -11.58 12.39
C LEU A 541 16.77 -12.58 13.19
N ILE A 542 17.74 -13.24 12.56
CA ILE A 542 18.64 -14.18 13.24
C ILE A 542 19.97 -13.54 13.64
N GLY A 543 20.21 -12.29 13.25
CA GLY A 543 21.39 -11.46 13.57
C GLY A 543 21.04 -10.35 14.54
N VAL A 544 21.08 -9.10 14.04
CA VAL A 544 20.98 -7.86 14.85
C VAL A 544 19.68 -7.70 15.64
N LEU A 545 18.57 -8.28 15.18
CA LEU A 545 17.25 -8.20 15.84
C LEU A 545 16.91 -9.45 16.66
N LYS A 546 17.77 -10.46 16.70
CA LYS A 546 17.45 -11.77 17.31
C LYS A 546 17.07 -11.67 18.78
N THR A 547 17.88 -10.98 19.57
CA THR A 547 17.67 -10.87 21.02
C THR A 547 16.35 -10.20 21.32
N GLU A 548 16.07 -9.08 20.68
CA GLU A 548 14.82 -8.35 20.84
C GLU A 548 13.61 -9.19 20.41
N PHE A 549 13.72 -9.89 19.26
CA PHE A 549 12.62 -10.74 18.79
C PHE A 549 12.28 -11.85 19.78
N MET A 550 13.30 -12.53 20.32
CA MET A 550 13.10 -13.58 21.32
C MET A 550 12.52 -13.03 22.63
N ASP A 551 12.89 -11.82 23.03
CA ASP A 551 12.34 -11.18 24.22
C ASP A 551 10.89 -10.74 24.03
N LEU A 552 10.52 -10.24 22.84
CA LEU A 552 9.14 -9.92 22.48
C LEU A 552 8.22 -11.15 22.43
N LEU A 553 8.76 -12.32 22.09
CA LEU A 553 8.00 -13.58 22.07
C LEU A 553 7.72 -14.12 23.47
N LYS A 554 8.58 -13.82 24.45
CA LYS A 554 8.39 -14.31 25.83
C LYS A 554 7.16 -13.68 26.46
N GLY A 555 6.20 -14.53 26.84
CA GLY A 555 4.99 -14.08 27.54
C GLY A 555 4.02 -13.28 26.68
N ASN A 556 4.15 -13.32 25.32
CA ASN A 556 3.20 -12.68 24.45
C ASN A 556 1.80 -13.34 24.57
N ALA A 557 0.75 -12.54 24.46
CA ALA A 557 -0.64 -13.00 24.55
C ALA A 557 -1.26 -13.32 23.16
N PHE A 558 -0.53 -13.06 22.06
CA PHE A 558 -1.10 -13.03 20.73
C PHE A 558 -0.83 -14.30 19.92
N PHE A 559 0.29 -14.97 20.16
CA PHE A 559 0.74 -16.10 19.37
C PHE A 559 1.00 -17.35 20.20
N ASN A 560 0.79 -18.51 19.56
CA ASN A 560 1.27 -19.78 20.08
C ASN A 560 2.80 -19.84 19.93
N THR A 561 3.52 -19.70 21.04
CA THR A 561 4.98 -19.61 21.08
C THR A 561 5.64 -20.87 20.50
N GLU A 562 5.12 -22.06 20.75
CA GLU A 562 5.67 -23.32 20.21
C GLU A 562 5.65 -23.36 18.67
N VAL A 563 4.56 -22.86 18.06
CA VAL A 563 4.43 -22.77 16.60
C VAL A 563 5.45 -21.80 16.04
N VAL A 564 5.62 -20.63 16.65
CA VAL A 564 6.57 -19.60 16.19
C VAL A 564 8.02 -20.07 16.37
N GLU A 565 8.36 -20.71 17.50
CA GLU A 565 9.70 -21.28 17.75
C GLU A 565 10.06 -22.36 16.72
N LYS A 566 9.08 -23.20 16.35
CA LYS A 566 9.25 -24.17 15.28
C LYS A 566 9.54 -23.47 13.94
N MET A 567 8.81 -22.41 13.59
CA MET A 567 9.06 -21.63 12.37
C MET A 567 10.47 -21.04 12.38
N ILE A 568 10.94 -20.51 13.52
CA ILE A 568 12.31 -19.99 13.67
C ILE A 568 13.35 -21.12 13.46
N SER A 569 13.15 -22.27 14.07
CA SER A 569 14.04 -23.42 13.93
C SER A 569 14.13 -23.91 12.48
N GLU A 570 13.00 -24.01 11.78
CA GLU A 570 12.94 -24.39 10.36
C GLU A 570 13.61 -23.34 9.46
N GLN A 571 13.45 -22.05 9.75
CA GLN A 571 14.14 -20.96 9.05
C GLN A 571 15.65 -21.03 9.22
N VAL A 572 16.13 -21.23 10.45
CA VAL A 572 17.57 -21.33 10.78
C VAL A 572 18.20 -22.56 10.11
N SER A 573 17.55 -23.72 10.19
CA SER A 573 18.02 -24.94 9.53
C SER A 573 17.98 -24.85 7.99
N GLY A 574 17.09 -23.99 7.46
CA GLY A 574 16.82 -23.82 6.04
C GLY A 574 15.94 -24.92 5.45
N TRP A 575 15.16 -25.56 6.28
CA TRP A 575 14.13 -26.50 5.86
C TRP A 575 12.93 -25.78 5.23
N ALA A 576 12.48 -24.67 5.85
CA ALA A 576 11.42 -23.82 5.34
C ALA A 576 11.87 -22.36 5.21
N ASP A 577 11.17 -21.57 4.39
CA ASP A 577 11.34 -20.12 4.24
C ASP A 577 10.15 -19.42 4.87
N SER A 578 10.28 -19.06 6.13
CA SER A 578 9.28 -18.34 6.92
C SER A 578 9.74 -16.91 7.28
N GLN A 579 10.72 -16.36 6.56
CA GLN A 579 11.32 -15.07 6.93
C GLN A 579 10.33 -13.91 6.92
N TRP A 580 9.35 -13.91 5.99
CA TRP A 580 8.35 -12.86 5.90
C TRP A 580 7.27 -12.98 6.98
N GLU A 581 6.89 -14.20 7.29
CA GLU A 581 5.96 -14.52 8.37
C GLU A 581 6.54 -14.13 9.73
N LEU A 582 7.79 -14.53 10.00
CA LEU A 582 8.53 -14.17 11.20
C LEU A 582 8.75 -12.65 11.30
N TRP A 583 8.99 -11.99 10.18
CA TRP A 583 9.10 -10.54 10.12
C TRP A 583 7.80 -9.86 10.55
N LEU A 584 6.67 -10.32 10.05
CA LEU A 584 5.37 -9.74 10.41
C LEU A 584 5.04 -9.98 11.90
N ILE A 585 5.37 -11.16 12.45
CA ILE A 585 5.24 -11.43 13.89
C ILE A 585 6.10 -10.44 14.70
N TYR A 586 7.36 -10.27 14.31
CA TYR A 586 8.26 -9.34 14.98
C TYR A 586 7.75 -7.90 14.95
N ILE A 587 7.37 -7.40 13.77
CA ILE A 587 6.85 -6.03 13.58
C ILE A 587 5.56 -5.83 14.37
N PHE A 588 4.63 -6.80 14.36
CA PHE A 588 3.41 -6.70 15.15
C PHE A 588 3.70 -6.62 16.66
N LEU A 589 4.53 -7.51 17.18
CA LEU A 589 4.88 -7.53 18.62
C LEU A 589 5.59 -6.24 19.04
N LYS A 590 6.48 -5.74 18.20
CA LYS A 590 7.18 -4.49 18.44
C LYS A 590 6.22 -3.32 18.44
N TRP A 591 5.39 -3.22 17.39
CA TRP A 591 4.41 -2.13 17.23
C TRP A 591 3.40 -2.10 18.39
N ILE A 592 2.83 -3.23 18.76
CA ILE A 592 1.84 -3.27 19.86
C ILE A 592 2.47 -2.89 21.21
N LYS A 593 3.72 -3.26 21.44
CA LYS A 593 4.47 -2.84 22.63
C LYS A 593 4.64 -1.31 22.66
N GLU A 594 5.05 -0.71 21.55
CA GLU A 594 5.25 0.75 21.43
C GLU A 594 3.95 1.54 21.61
N VAL A 595 2.84 1.05 21.05
CA VAL A 595 1.55 1.76 21.12
C VAL A 595 0.77 1.49 22.40
N SER A 596 1.10 0.45 23.18
CA SER A 596 0.46 0.14 24.47
C SER A 596 1.19 0.74 25.68
N GLY A 597 2.45 1.12 25.52
CA GLY A 597 3.24 1.83 26.56
C GLY A 597 3.09 3.31 26.43
#